data_6af3ac827f96f02a5929cb3b3fb36e76
#
_entry.id   6af3ac827f96f02a5929cb3b3fb36e76
#
_cell.length_a   1.000
_cell.length_b   1.000
_cell.length_c   1.000
_cell.angle_alpha   90.00
_cell.angle_beta   90.00
_cell.angle_gamma   90.00
#
_symmetry.space_group_name_H-M   'P 1'
#
loop_
_entity.id
_entity.type
_entity.pdbx_description
1 polymer ?
#
loop_
_entity_poly.entity_id
_entity_poly.type
_entity_poly.pdbx_seq_one_letter_code
_entity_poly.pdbx_strand_id
1 'polypeptide(L)'
;MQLLDAITKRRSIRKYTSEEISTNTMEQIKSFSRSVKRLDESIKTEMDFVSGAAVKLDFNLPITAPYYIVFYSEKKEGYLTNAGFMLQQMDLYLFTIGLGSLWLGVGRPEQKVKNNMEYVIVLAFGIPDAPPRLGFSEFNMSTLYDISTKRKPISEIMLGQDERIEYARVAPSTSNSQPWFFVCQDGRIEVYIVKRAESDNFVNNDGNFEIKREKVSDEVQKRYSRNNQIDIGIALCHLWLASIHIGKPFSFNFGGKPILELAPNEYEFFGTIS
;
A
#
# COMPACT_ATOMS: atom_id res chain seq x y z
N MET A 1 -18.56 -8.10 -5.34
CA MET A 1 -17.93 -6.79 -5.63
C MET A 1 -16.55 -7.08 -6.23
N GLN A 2 -16.15 -6.36 -7.28
CA GLN A 2 -14.83 -6.53 -7.89
C GLN A 2 -13.75 -5.78 -7.06
N LEU A 3 -12.47 -6.17 -7.16
CA LEU A 3 -11.38 -5.48 -6.46
C LEU A 3 -11.31 -3.98 -6.81
N LEU A 4 -11.60 -3.64 -8.07
CA LEU A 4 -11.60 -2.25 -8.52
C LEU A 4 -12.60 -1.38 -7.73
N ASP A 5 -13.81 -1.90 -7.46
CA ASP A 5 -14.83 -1.18 -6.69
C ASP A 5 -14.40 -0.90 -5.25
N ALA A 6 -13.51 -1.73 -4.73
CA ALA A 6 -12.97 -1.57 -3.37
C ALA A 6 -11.96 -0.42 -3.27
N ILE A 7 -11.28 -0.04 -4.36
CA ILE A 7 -10.22 0.97 -4.37
C ILE A 7 -10.68 2.27 -3.70
N THR A 8 -11.86 2.76 -4.05
CA THR A 8 -12.39 4.03 -3.55
C THR A 8 -13.10 3.92 -2.20
N LYS A 9 -13.51 2.71 -1.81
CA LYS A 9 -14.35 2.45 -0.62
C LYS A 9 -13.56 1.96 0.58
N ARG A 10 -12.46 1.20 0.35
CA ARG A 10 -11.60 0.65 1.39
C ARG A 10 -11.03 1.75 2.31
N ARG A 11 -11.01 1.47 3.60
CA ARG A 11 -10.41 2.32 4.64
C ARG A 11 -9.51 1.48 5.54
N SER A 12 -8.54 2.13 6.15
CA SER A 12 -7.72 1.53 7.21
C SER A 12 -8.54 1.37 8.48
N ILE A 13 -8.78 0.13 8.90
CA ILE A 13 -9.52 -0.22 10.11
C ILE A 13 -8.53 -0.46 11.25
N ARG A 14 -8.74 0.22 12.38
CA ARG A 14 -7.87 0.16 13.57
C ARG A 14 -8.55 -0.44 14.79
N LYS A 15 -9.86 -0.67 14.71
CA LYS A 15 -10.66 -1.33 15.76
C LYS A 15 -11.41 -2.48 15.17
N TYR A 16 -11.35 -3.62 15.84
CA TYR A 16 -11.96 -4.87 15.41
C TYR A 16 -12.82 -5.40 16.54
N THR A 17 -13.86 -6.16 16.20
CA THR A 17 -14.64 -6.91 17.17
C THR A 17 -13.84 -8.10 17.68
N SER A 18 -14.28 -8.70 18.78
CA SER A 18 -13.76 -9.99 19.28
C SER A 18 -14.37 -11.20 18.58
N GLU A 19 -15.28 -10.99 17.63
CA GLU A 19 -15.93 -12.07 16.89
C GLU A 19 -14.92 -12.76 15.96
N GLU A 20 -14.93 -14.08 15.96
CA GLU A 20 -14.05 -14.89 15.12
C GLU A 20 -14.55 -14.94 13.67
N ILE A 21 -13.60 -14.91 12.75
CA ILE A 21 -13.88 -15.17 11.34
C ILE A 21 -14.20 -16.67 11.18
N SER A 22 -15.30 -17.00 10.50
CA SER A 22 -15.69 -18.39 10.27
C SER A 22 -14.59 -19.16 9.51
N THR A 23 -14.47 -20.46 9.79
CA THR A 23 -13.51 -21.35 9.10
C THR A 23 -13.68 -21.26 7.58
N ASN A 24 -14.93 -21.23 7.09
CA ASN A 24 -15.20 -21.10 5.65
C ASN A 24 -14.67 -19.79 5.08
N THR A 25 -14.89 -18.66 5.76
CA THR A 25 -14.35 -17.35 5.33
C THR A 25 -12.83 -17.34 5.33
N MET A 26 -12.20 -17.94 6.37
CA MET A 26 -10.74 -18.03 6.44
C MET A 26 -10.18 -18.88 5.27
N GLU A 27 -10.82 -19.97 4.92
CA GLU A 27 -10.41 -20.78 3.75
C GLU A 27 -10.61 -20.05 2.43
N GLN A 28 -11.65 -19.23 2.29
CA GLN A 28 -11.82 -18.35 1.12
C GLN A 28 -10.68 -17.33 1.02
N ILE A 29 -10.25 -16.71 2.14
CA ILE A 29 -9.14 -15.78 2.18
C ILE A 29 -7.84 -16.47 1.76
N LYS A 30 -7.55 -17.64 2.31
CA LYS A 30 -6.37 -18.45 1.95
C LYS A 30 -6.42 -18.91 0.49
N SER A 31 -7.61 -19.26 -0.01
CA SER A 31 -7.79 -19.62 -1.42
C SER A 31 -7.49 -18.44 -2.34
N PHE A 32 -8.02 -17.25 -2.02
CA PHE A 32 -7.73 -16.05 -2.80
C PHE A 32 -6.24 -15.70 -2.79
N SER A 33 -5.55 -15.83 -1.66
CA SER A 33 -4.11 -15.53 -1.57
C SER A 33 -3.25 -16.37 -2.52
N ARG A 34 -3.68 -17.58 -2.88
CA ARG A 34 -3.02 -18.44 -3.86
C ARG A 34 -3.22 -17.98 -5.32
N SER A 35 -4.24 -17.16 -5.58
CA SER A 35 -4.55 -16.61 -6.90
C SER A 35 -4.07 -15.17 -7.09
N VAL A 36 -3.45 -14.58 -6.07
CA VAL A 36 -2.92 -13.22 -6.13
C VAL A 36 -1.84 -13.11 -7.20
N LYS A 37 -2.01 -12.14 -8.12
CA LYS A 37 -1.04 -11.87 -9.18
C LYS A 37 0.24 -11.29 -8.59
N ARG A 38 1.38 -11.79 -9.04
CA ARG A 38 2.69 -11.20 -8.77
C ARG A 38 3.00 -10.09 -9.78
N LEU A 39 3.73 -9.08 -9.35
CA LEU A 39 4.31 -8.10 -10.26
C LEU A 39 5.51 -8.71 -11.00
N ASP A 40 6.31 -9.51 -10.29
CA ASP A 40 7.43 -10.29 -10.81
C ASP A 40 7.27 -11.76 -10.37
N GLU A 41 7.01 -12.64 -11.35
CA GLU A 41 6.82 -14.08 -11.13
C GLU A 41 8.12 -14.81 -10.73
N SER A 42 9.30 -14.20 -10.96
CA SER A 42 10.59 -14.79 -10.61
C SER A 42 10.91 -14.74 -9.12
N ILE A 43 10.18 -13.91 -8.35
CA ILE A 43 10.39 -13.71 -6.91
C ILE A 43 9.50 -14.69 -6.13
N LYS A 44 10.12 -15.55 -5.34
CA LYS A 44 9.36 -16.45 -4.44
C LYS A 44 8.77 -15.66 -3.28
N THR A 45 7.51 -15.92 -2.99
CA THR A 45 6.76 -15.25 -1.93
C THR A 45 5.86 -16.24 -1.20
N GLU A 46 5.57 -15.95 0.07
CA GLU A 46 4.64 -16.73 0.89
C GLU A 46 3.83 -15.79 1.79
N MET A 47 2.57 -16.12 2.02
CA MET A 47 1.68 -15.44 2.96
C MET A 47 1.24 -16.41 4.05
N ASP A 48 1.52 -16.05 5.31
CA ASP A 48 1.02 -16.77 6.48
C ASP A 48 -0.15 -16.04 7.11
N PHE A 49 -1.13 -16.80 7.56
CA PHE A 49 -2.31 -16.33 8.26
C PHE A 49 -2.18 -16.71 9.72
N VAL A 50 -1.92 -15.75 10.58
CA VAL A 50 -1.64 -15.99 11.99
C VAL A 50 -2.61 -15.25 12.91
N SER A 51 -2.79 -15.75 14.14
CA SER A 51 -3.57 -15.07 15.17
C SER A 51 -2.89 -13.79 15.66
N GLY A 52 -3.66 -12.90 16.28
CA GLY A 52 -3.17 -11.64 16.81
C GLY A 52 -2.00 -11.79 17.78
N ALA A 53 -1.95 -12.86 18.56
CA ALA A 53 -0.90 -13.13 19.53
C ALA A 53 0.49 -13.39 18.88
N ALA A 54 0.53 -13.83 17.62
CA ALA A 54 1.78 -14.16 16.91
C ALA A 54 2.51 -12.94 16.35
N VAL A 55 1.96 -11.74 16.48
CA VAL A 55 2.56 -10.50 15.98
C VAL A 55 2.64 -9.45 17.10
N LYS A 56 3.86 -9.03 17.43
CA LYS A 56 4.10 -7.90 18.32
C LYS A 56 4.17 -6.60 17.51
N LEU A 57 3.65 -5.52 18.06
CA LEU A 57 3.79 -4.19 17.45
C LEU A 57 4.93 -3.44 18.11
N ASP A 58 5.80 -2.81 17.31
CA ASP A 58 6.71 -1.80 17.82
C ASP A 58 5.86 -0.61 18.27
N PHE A 59 6.25 0.01 19.36
CA PHE A 59 5.47 1.07 20.02
C PHE A 59 4.12 0.54 20.57
N ASN A 60 3.68 1.09 21.68
CA ASN A 60 2.39 0.76 22.32
C ASN A 60 1.20 1.33 21.54
N LEU A 61 1.06 0.89 20.28
CA LEU A 61 -0.06 1.30 19.46
C LEU A 61 -1.34 0.63 19.98
N PRO A 62 -2.43 1.36 20.15
CA PRO A 62 -3.71 0.83 20.61
C PRO A 62 -4.46 0.09 19.47
N ILE A 63 -3.77 -0.85 18.83
CA ILE A 63 -4.30 -1.65 17.71
C ILE A 63 -4.27 -3.12 18.15
N THR A 64 -5.43 -3.70 18.30
CA THR A 64 -5.59 -5.13 18.62
C THR A 64 -6.33 -5.78 17.48
N ALA A 65 -5.58 -6.35 16.54
CA ALA A 65 -6.18 -7.09 15.43
C ALA A 65 -6.26 -8.60 15.77
N PRO A 66 -7.37 -9.28 15.47
CA PRO A 66 -7.50 -10.70 15.73
C PRO A 66 -6.64 -11.57 14.83
N TYR A 67 -6.33 -11.11 13.62
CA TYR A 67 -5.56 -11.85 12.62
C TYR A 67 -4.59 -10.97 11.86
N TYR A 68 -3.52 -11.59 11.35
CA TYR A 68 -2.54 -10.95 10.47
C TYR A 68 -2.22 -11.83 9.27
N ILE A 69 -2.01 -11.19 8.13
CA ILE A 69 -1.29 -11.79 7.00
C ILE A 69 0.16 -11.35 7.14
N VAL A 70 1.06 -12.31 7.33
CA VAL A 70 2.50 -12.09 7.37
C VAL A 70 3.07 -12.39 5.98
N PHE A 71 3.69 -11.41 5.35
CA PHE A 71 4.26 -11.56 4.01
C PHE A 71 5.76 -11.84 4.08
N TYR A 72 6.17 -12.91 3.44
CA TYR A 72 7.57 -13.31 3.28
C TYR A 72 7.97 -13.25 1.81
N SER A 73 9.23 -12.90 1.55
CA SER A 73 9.80 -12.84 0.21
C SER A 73 11.26 -13.22 0.17
N GLU A 74 11.66 -13.83 -0.94
CA GLU A 74 13.04 -13.91 -1.36
C GLU A 74 13.58 -12.50 -1.61
N LYS A 75 14.81 -12.18 -1.16
CA LYS A 75 15.44 -10.89 -1.40
C LYS A 75 16.04 -10.84 -2.81
N LYS A 76 15.28 -10.33 -3.74
CA LYS A 76 15.68 -9.98 -5.10
C LYS A 76 15.34 -8.53 -5.39
N GLU A 77 15.87 -7.95 -6.45
CA GLU A 77 15.45 -6.63 -6.92
C GLU A 77 13.92 -6.58 -7.10
N GLY A 78 13.29 -5.51 -6.66
CA GLY A 78 11.83 -5.33 -6.75
C GLY A 78 10.98 -6.10 -5.75
N TYR A 79 11.56 -6.89 -4.82
CA TYR A 79 10.79 -7.72 -3.88
C TYR A 79 9.84 -6.93 -2.98
N LEU A 80 10.22 -5.71 -2.58
CA LEU A 80 9.38 -4.82 -1.76
C LEU A 80 8.16 -4.32 -2.55
N THR A 81 8.38 -3.94 -3.80
CA THR A 81 7.32 -3.49 -4.70
C THR A 81 6.37 -4.65 -5.05
N ASN A 82 6.93 -5.84 -5.28
CA ASN A 82 6.13 -7.05 -5.48
C ASN A 82 5.26 -7.35 -4.24
N ALA A 83 5.81 -7.21 -3.03
CA ALA A 83 5.05 -7.39 -1.79
C ALA A 83 3.88 -6.38 -1.67
N GLY A 84 4.14 -5.10 -1.97
CA GLY A 84 3.11 -4.05 -1.99
C GLY A 84 2.01 -4.37 -2.99
N PHE A 85 2.38 -4.76 -4.22
CA PHE A 85 1.45 -5.13 -5.29
C PHE A 85 0.58 -6.33 -4.93
N MET A 86 1.17 -7.38 -4.37
CA MET A 86 0.46 -8.61 -4.01
C MET A 86 -0.46 -8.40 -2.81
N LEU A 87 0.07 -7.80 -1.74
CA LEU A 87 -0.67 -7.66 -0.49
C LEU A 87 -1.80 -6.62 -0.60
N GLN A 88 -1.69 -5.65 -1.54
CA GLN A 88 -2.79 -4.73 -1.84
C GLN A 88 -4.00 -5.44 -2.45
N GLN A 89 -3.81 -6.48 -3.24
CA GLN A 89 -4.93 -7.31 -3.73
C GLN A 89 -5.65 -7.99 -2.55
N MET A 90 -4.90 -8.45 -1.53
CA MET A 90 -5.48 -9.00 -0.30
C MET A 90 -6.26 -7.93 0.48
N ASP A 91 -5.71 -6.72 0.63
CA ASP A 91 -6.35 -5.59 1.31
C ASP A 91 -7.71 -5.25 0.65
N LEU A 92 -7.74 -5.18 -0.67
CA LEU A 92 -8.97 -4.95 -1.44
C LEU A 92 -9.95 -6.12 -1.33
N TYR A 93 -9.46 -7.36 -1.41
CA TYR A 93 -10.30 -8.56 -1.30
C TYR A 93 -10.97 -8.65 0.06
N LEU A 94 -10.23 -8.46 1.15
CA LEU A 94 -10.79 -8.46 2.52
C LEU A 94 -11.95 -7.46 2.63
N PHE A 95 -11.80 -6.26 2.07
CA PHE A 95 -12.89 -5.30 2.03
C PHE A 95 -14.10 -5.81 1.23
N THR A 96 -13.90 -6.51 0.11
CA THR A 96 -15.02 -7.02 -0.72
C THR A 96 -15.89 -8.05 -0.02
N ILE A 97 -15.34 -8.74 0.98
CA ILE A 97 -16.04 -9.74 1.79
C ILE A 97 -16.46 -9.21 3.17
N GLY A 98 -16.44 -7.88 3.37
CA GLY A 98 -16.92 -7.21 4.59
C GLY A 98 -15.93 -7.17 5.75
N LEU A 99 -14.65 -7.53 5.53
CA LEU A 99 -13.61 -7.44 6.53
C LEU A 99 -12.86 -6.12 6.46
N GLY A 100 -12.37 -5.67 7.61
CA GLY A 100 -11.48 -4.53 7.72
C GLY A 100 -10.02 -4.95 7.73
N SER A 101 -9.15 -4.07 7.22
CA SER A 101 -7.71 -4.31 7.19
C SER A 101 -6.89 -3.07 7.51
N LEU A 102 -5.62 -3.28 7.88
CA LEU A 102 -4.66 -2.22 8.19
C LEU A 102 -3.24 -2.67 7.87
N TRP A 103 -2.56 -1.90 7.03
CA TRP A 103 -1.14 -2.04 6.79
C TRP A 103 -0.31 -1.64 8.02
N LEU A 104 0.61 -2.50 8.45
CA LEU A 104 1.41 -2.27 9.65
C LEU A 104 2.91 -2.52 9.38
N GLY A 105 3.62 -1.46 9.04
CA GLY A 105 5.09 -1.49 8.90
C GLY A 105 5.83 -1.71 10.21
N VAL A 106 5.14 -1.59 11.33
CA VAL A 106 5.66 -1.76 12.70
C VAL A 106 5.31 -3.11 13.33
N GLY A 107 4.65 -4.00 12.60
CA GLY A 107 4.37 -5.37 13.04
C GLY A 107 5.64 -6.21 13.03
N ARG A 108 5.81 -7.06 14.05
CA ARG A 108 6.95 -7.99 14.17
C ARG A 108 6.40 -9.38 14.44
N PRO A 109 6.36 -10.27 13.43
CA PRO A 109 5.97 -11.64 13.63
C PRO A 109 7.03 -12.37 14.46
N GLU A 110 6.62 -13.40 15.17
CA GLU A 110 7.56 -14.28 15.90
C GLU A 110 8.52 -14.96 14.94
N GLN A 111 8.03 -15.43 13.81
CA GLN A 111 8.86 -16.04 12.76
C GLN A 111 9.29 -14.97 11.76
N LYS A 112 10.60 -14.66 11.72
CA LYS A 112 11.17 -13.65 10.80
C LYS A 112 11.69 -14.25 9.49
N VAL A 113 11.93 -15.54 9.45
CA VAL A 113 12.40 -16.26 8.26
C VAL A 113 11.59 -17.52 8.08
N LYS A 114 11.11 -17.76 6.88
CA LYS A 114 10.34 -18.96 6.50
C LYS A 114 10.74 -19.43 5.12
N ASN A 115 11.08 -20.72 4.98
CA ASN A 115 11.48 -21.33 3.68
C ASN A 115 12.56 -20.51 2.94
N ASN A 116 13.57 -20.00 3.64
CA ASN A 116 14.62 -19.11 3.14
C ASN A 116 14.12 -17.74 2.60
N MET A 117 12.90 -17.38 2.91
CA MET A 117 12.34 -16.05 2.63
C MET A 117 12.30 -15.22 3.92
N GLU A 118 12.55 -13.92 3.80
CA GLU A 118 12.53 -13.02 4.93
C GLU A 118 11.16 -12.34 5.07
N TYR A 119 10.81 -12.05 6.31
CA TYR A 119 9.66 -11.21 6.62
C TYR A 119 9.79 -9.84 5.96
N VAL A 120 8.71 -9.40 5.33
CA VAL A 120 8.62 -8.08 4.69
C VAL A 120 7.71 -7.14 5.47
N ILE A 121 6.44 -7.47 5.59
CA ILE A 121 5.42 -6.61 6.20
C ILE A 121 4.22 -7.43 6.66
N VAL A 122 3.39 -6.89 7.55
CA VAL A 122 2.10 -7.49 7.93
C VAL A 122 0.92 -6.63 7.51
N LEU A 123 -0.18 -7.29 7.20
CA LEU A 123 -1.51 -6.71 7.05
C LEU A 123 -2.40 -7.26 8.17
N ALA A 124 -2.84 -6.40 9.08
CA ALA A 124 -3.83 -6.75 10.10
C ALA A 124 -5.21 -6.86 9.46
N PHE A 125 -6.06 -7.78 9.93
CA PHE A 125 -7.43 -7.90 9.46
C PHE A 125 -8.37 -8.51 10.51
N GLY A 126 -9.67 -8.28 10.30
CA GLY A 126 -10.72 -8.79 11.18
C GLY A 126 -12.08 -8.16 10.85
N ILE A 127 -13.08 -8.50 11.65
CA ILE A 127 -14.41 -7.89 11.56
C ILE A 127 -14.31 -6.47 12.16
N PRO A 128 -14.62 -5.40 11.39
CA PRO A 128 -14.49 -4.04 11.89
C PRO A 128 -15.50 -3.76 13.01
N ASP A 129 -15.06 -3.09 14.09
CA ASP A 129 -15.89 -2.72 15.26
C ASP A 129 -16.92 -1.62 14.93
N ALA A 130 -16.76 -0.93 13.83
CA ALA A 130 -17.77 -0.03 13.28
C ALA A 130 -17.93 -0.33 11.79
N PRO A 131 -19.17 -0.32 11.26
CA PRO A 131 -19.35 -0.47 9.82
C PRO A 131 -18.55 0.61 9.10
N PRO A 132 -17.95 0.30 7.95
CA PRO A 132 -17.38 1.32 7.09
C PRO A 132 -18.47 2.39 6.89
N ARG A 133 -18.15 3.66 7.11
CA ARG A 133 -19.11 4.77 7.07
C ARG A 133 -19.73 5.02 5.69
N LEU A 134 -19.68 4.05 4.81
CA LEU A 134 -20.18 4.11 3.44
C LEU A 134 -21.27 3.08 3.25
N GLY A 135 -22.48 3.55 3.05
CA GLY A 135 -23.55 2.74 2.49
C GLY A 135 -23.09 2.17 1.15
N PHE A 136 -23.33 0.88 0.94
CA PHE A 136 -22.91 0.15 -0.27
C PHE A 136 -23.66 0.56 -1.55
N SER A 137 -24.56 1.56 -1.51
CA SER A 137 -25.53 1.82 -2.57
C SER A 137 -25.16 2.93 -3.54
N GLU A 138 -24.20 3.81 -3.24
CA GLU A 138 -23.92 4.96 -4.11
C GLU A 138 -22.44 5.28 -4.22
N PHE A 139 -21.90 4.96 -5.40
CA PHE A 139 -20.69 5.58 -5.92
C PHE A 139 -21.05 6.98 -6.37
N ASN A 140 -20.88 7.97 -5.50
CA ASN A 140 -21.07 9.34 -5.87
C ASN A 140 -19.76 10.14 -5.71
N MET A 141 -19.65 11.25 -6.42
CA MET A 141 -18.48 12.13 -6.43
C MET A 141 -18.13 12.67 -5.04
N SER A 142 -19.08 12.74 -4.10
CA SER A 142 -18.82 13.16 -2.72
C SER A 142 -17.96 12.14 -1.95
N THR A 143 -18.09 10.85 -2.26
CA THR A 143 -17.26 9.80 -1.67
C THR A 143 -15.81 9.92 -2.13
N LEU A 144 -15.56 10.23 -3.39
CA LEU A 144 -14.21 10.56 -3.89
C LEU A 144 -13.66 11.81 -3.21
N TYR A 145 -14.51 12.79 -2.94
CA TYR A 145 -14.10 14.02 -2.25
C TYR A 145 -13.65 13.75 -0.81
N ASP A 146 -14.40 12.97 -0.03
CA ASP A 146 -14.03 12.62 1.34
C ASP A 146 -12.72 11.85 1.45
N ILE A 147 -12.43 10.99 0.46
CA ILE A 147 -11.14 10.30 0.36
C ILE A 147 -10.06 11.27 -0.10
N SER A 148 -10.38 12.17 -1.00
CA SER A 148 -9.46 13.12 -1.62
C SER A 148 -9.00 14.22 -0.68
N THR A 149 -9.73 14.56 0.39
CA THR A 149 -9.34 15.62 1.33
C THR A 149 -7.98 15.38 1.99
N LYS A 150 -7.53 14.10 2.06
CA LYS A 150 -6.21 13.70 2.57
C LYS A 150 -5.27 13.19 1.47
N ARG A 151 -5.64 13.33 0.21
CA ARG A 151 -4.83 12.92 -0.93
C ARG A 151 -4.31 14.15 -1.66
N LYS A 152 -3.08 14.04 -2.17
CA LYS A 152 -2.50 15.07 -3.04
C LYS A 152 -3.41 15.30 -4.25
N PRO A 153 -3.58 16.54 -4.72
CA PRO A 153 -4.26 16.80 -5.98
C PRO A 153 -3.51 16.14 -7.14
N ILE A 154 -4.23 15.82 -8.21
CA ILE A 154 -3.65 15.13 -9.38
C ILE A 154 -2.46 15.90 -9.97
N SER A 155 -2.54 17.22 -9.98
CA SER A 155 -1.48 18.12 -10.48
C SER A 155 -0.15 18.04 -9.71
N GLU A 156 -0.17 17.54 -8.48
CA GLU A 156 1.05 17.35 -7.66
C GLU A 156 1.68 15.97 -7.84
N ILE A 157 1.00 15.04 -8.51
CA ILE A 157 1.45 13.65 -8.65
C ILE A 157 1.57 13.20 -10.10
N MET A 158 1.19 14.03 -11.07
CA MET A 158 1.20 13.66 -12.48
C MET A 158 1.62 14.82 -13.38
N LEU A 159 2.46 14.52 -14.35
CA LEU A 159 2.71 15.32 -15.54
C LEU A 159 2.15 14.57 -16.76
N GLY A 160 1.49 15.28 -17.68
CA GLY A 160 0.74 14.67 -18.77
C GLY A 160 -0.67 14.25 -18.36
N GLN A 161 -1.25 13.25 -19.01
CA GLN A 161 -2.62 12.80 -18.74
C GLN A 161 -2.74 11.29 -18.90
N ASP A 162 -3.28 10.62 -17.87
CA ASP A 162 -3.75 9.23 -17.94
C ASP A 162 -4.80 9.00 -16.85
N GLU A 163 -6.00 8.55 -17.22
CA GLU A 163 -7.13 8.34 -16.30
C GLU A 163 -6.85 7.31 -15.20
N ARG A 164 -5.92 6.36 -15.44
CA ARG A 164 -5.54 5.34 -14.45
C ARG A 164 -4.92 5.94 -13.19
N ILE A 165 -4.32 7.13 -13.29
CA ILE A 165 -3.64 7.79 -12.17
C ILE A 165 -4.63 8.19 -11.05
N GLU A 166 -5.89 8.44 -11.37
CA GLU A 166 -6.91 8.70 -10.35
C GLU A 166 -7.10 7.51 -9.39
N TYR A 167 -6.95 6.28 -9.88
CA TYR A 167 -6.96 5.09 -9.02
C TYR A 167 -5.70 4.96 -8.16
N ALA A 168 -4.53 5.28 -8.70
CA ALA A 168 -3.28 5.30 -7.95
C ALA A 168 -3.29 6.40 -6.87
N ARG A 169 -3.88 7.56 -7.15
CA ARG A 169 -3.98 8.71 -6.25
C ARG A 169 -4.63 8.36 -4.92
N VAL A 170 -5.59 7.46 -4.90
CA VAL A 170 -6.30 7.03 -3.68
C VAL A 170 -5.68 5.82 -3.00
N ALA A 171 -4.57 5.30 -3.50
CA ALA A 171 -3.85 4.19 -2.91
C ALA A 171 -3.39 4.52 -1.47
N PRO A 172 -3.42 3.56 -0.53
CA PRO A 172 -2.84 3.77 0.78
C PRO A 172 -1.31 3.84 0.69
N SER A 173 -0.71 4.59 1.62
CA SER A 173 0.74 4.66 1.76
C SER A 173 1.16 4.85 3.20
N THR A 174 2.39 4.53 3.52
CA THR A 174 2.98 4.70 4.85
C THR A 174 2.84 6.15 5.30
N SER A 175 2.17 6.36 6.45
CA SER A 175 1.87 7.70 6.99
C SER A 175 1.19 8.64 6.00
N ASN A 176 0.46 8.09 5.02
CA ASN A 176 -0.17 8.83 3.92
C ASN A 176 0.81 9.71 3.12
N SER A 177 2.07 9.29 3.00
CA SER A 177 3.15 10.05 2.35
C SER A 177 2.95 10.24 0.85
N GLN A 178 2.25 9.31 0.19
CA GLN A 178 1.98 9.32 -1.25
C GLN A 178 3.28 9.61 -2.05
N PRO A 179 4.27 8.68 -1.97
CA PRO A 179 5.63 8.93 -2.43
C PRO A 179 5.80 8.69 -3.94
N TRP A 180 4.77 8.89 -4.72
CA TRP A 180 4.77 8.65 -6.17
C TRP A 180 4.58 9.94 -6.96
N PHE A 181 5.21 9.97 -8.13
CA PHE A 181 4.97 10.93 -9.18
C PHE A 181 4.98 10.18 -10.53
N PHE A 182 4.08 10.55 -11.43
CA PHE A 182 3.88 9.87 -12.69
C PHE A 182 4.11 10.84 -13.86
N VAL A 183 4.85 10.40 -14.88
CA VAL A 183 4.94 11.10 -16.16
C VAL A 183 4.22 10.24 -17.20
N CYS A 184 3.17 10.80 -17.78
CA CYS A 184 2.29 10.12 -18.72
C CYS A 184 2.47 10.70 -20.11
N GLN A 185 2.96 9.88 -21.04
CA GLN A 185 3.16 10.26 -22.43
C GLN A 185 2.93 9.07 -23.37
N ASP A 186 2.15 9.26 -24.43
CA ASP A 186 1.90 8.27 -25.49
C ASP A 186 1.48 6.88 -24.98
N GLY A 187 0.63 6.86 -23.93
CA GLY A 187 0.13 5.63 -23.32
C GLY A 187 1.12 4.94 -22.36
N ARG A 188 2.34 5.41 -22.28
CA ARG A 188 3.37 4.98 -21.33
C ARG A 188 3.25 5.81 -20.05
N ILE A 189 3.42 5.16 -18.90
CA ILE A 189 3.49 5.82 -17.60
C ILE A 189 4.85 5.54 -16.98
N GLU A 190 5.63 6.59 -16.77
CA GLU A 190 6.85 6.55 -15.98
C GLU A 190 6.53 6.77 -14.50
N VAL A 191 7.14 5.97 -13.65
CA VAL A 191 6.93 5.97 -12.21
C VAL A 191 8.18 6.48 -11.53
N TYR A 192 8.02 7.50 -10.69
CA TYR A 192 9.08 8.08 -9.88
C TYR A 192 8.74 7.99 -8.41
N ILE A 193 9.77 7.79 -7.59
CA ILE A 193 9.69 7.97 -6.14
C ILE A 193 10.02 9.42 -5.81
N VAL A 194 9.14 10.09 -5.06
CA VAL A 194 9.40 11.42 -4.50
C VAL A 194 10.30 11.27 -3.28
N LYS A 195 11.49 11.87 -3.33
CA LYS A 195 12.45 11.85 -2.23
C LYS A 195 12.02 12.80 -1.11
N ARG A 196 12.19 12.38 0.12
CA ARG A 196 11.96 13.24 1.28
C ARG A 196 13.30 13.76 1.78
N ALA A 197 13.53 15.07 1.63
CA ALA A 197 14.72 15.73 2.12
C ALA A 197 14.61 16.07 3.63
N GLU A 198 13.41 16.35 4.10
CA GLU A 198 13.13 16.81 5.47
C GLU A 198 11.99 16.01 6.09
N SER A 199 12.01 15.86 7.40
CA SER A 199 10.91 15.31 8.20
C SER A 199 10.37 16.35 9.16
N ASP A 200 9.04 16.38 9.31
CA ASP A 200 8.39 17.15 10.35
C ASP A 200 8.54 16.42 11.69
N ASN A 201 9.36 16.94 12.58
CA ASN A 201 9.47 16.47 13.96
C ASN A 201 8.56 17.33 14.84
N PHE A 202 7.61 16.68 15.51
CA PHE A 202 6.77 17.32 16.50
C PHE A 202 7.55 17.42 17.82
N VAL A 203 7.97 18.63 18.16
CA VAL A 203 8.64 18.90 19.45
C VAL A 203 7.60 19.48 20.41
N ASN A 204 7.42 18.82 21.56
CA ASN A 204 6.57 19.32 22.61
C ASN A 204 7.43 20.15 23.58
N ASN A 205 7.29 21.46 23.54
CA ASN A 205 7.90 22.36 24.50
C ASN A 205 6.78 22.84 25.47
N ASP A 206 6.68 22.18 26.62
CA ASP A 206 5.79 22.57 27.73
C ASP A 206 4.32 22.83 27.33
N GLY A 207 3.76 21.95 26.47
CA GLY A 207 2.37 22.03 26.00
C GLY A 207 2.17 22.80 24.71
N ASN A 208 3.21 23.40 24.15
CA ASN A 208 3.20 23.96 22.81
C ASN A 208 3.86 23.00 21.83
N PHE A 209 3.10 22.57 20.80
CA PHE A 209 3.64 21.74 19.73
C PHE A 209 4.26 22.63 18.65
N GLU A 210 5.57 22.54 18.48
CA GLU A 210 6.28 23.13 17.36
C GLU A 210 6.60 22.05 16.32
N ILE A 211 6.41 22.39 15.05
CA ILE A 211 6.87 21.56 13.93
C ILE A 211 8.27 22.05 13.55
N LYS A 212 9.29 21.25 13.87
CA LYS A 212 10.66 21.50 13.38
C LYS A 212 10.91 20.65 12.15
N ARG A 213 11.27 21.28 11.04
CA ARG A 213 11.77 20.61 9.86
C ARG A 213 13.26 20.33 10.04
N GLU A 214 13.60 19.06 10.07
CA GLU A 214 14.96 18.61 10.22
C GLU A 214 15.37 17.74 9.04
N LYS A 215 16.65 17.81 8.67
CA LYS A 215 17.21 16.91 7.66
C LYS A 215 17.07 15.47 8.13
N VAL A 216 16.54 14.64 7.25
CA VAL A 216 16.33 13.22 7.52
C VAL A 216 17.67 12.51 7.68
N SER A 217 17.85 11.78 8.80
CA SER A 217 19.06 10.95 9.00
C SER A 217 19.13 9.80 7.99
N ASP A 218 20.33 9.26 7.74
CA ASP A 218 20.53 8.15 6.80
C ASP A 218 19.71 6.91 7.17
N GLU A 219 19.52 6.63 8.46
CA GLU A 219 18.70 5.50 8.93
C GLU A 219 17.22 5.72 8.61
N VAL A 220 16.72 6.92 8.87
CA VAL A 220 15.34 7.30 8.54
C VAL A 220 15.15 7.30 7.03
N GLN A 221 16.14 7.75 6.26
CA GLN A 221 16.11 7.73 4.80
C GLN A 221 16.02 6.29 4.26
N LYS A 222 16.81 5.35 4.81
CA LYS A 222 16.73 3.92 4.44
C LYS A 222 15.35 3.33 4.73
N ARG A 223 14.75 3.69 5.86
CA ARG A 223 13.38 3.26 6.21
C ARG A 223 12.35 3.84 5.25
N TYR A 224 12.47 5.11 4.87
CA TYR A 224 11.59 5.71 3.87
C TYR A 224 11.75 5.06 2.51
N SER A 225 12.97 4.84 2.04
CA SER A 225 13.23 4.17 0.75
C SER A 225 12.61 2.77 0.71
N ARG A 226 12.73 2.00 1.80
CA ARG A 226 12.09 0.68 1.93
C ARG A 226 10.56 0.78 1.85
N ASN A 227 9.95 1.66 2.61
CA ASN A 227 8.50 1.82 2.64
C ASN A 227 7.96 2.38 1.33
N ASN A 228 8.66 3.34 0.72
CA ASN A 228 8.27 3.92 -0.56
C ASN A 228 8.18 2.87 -1.67
N GLN A 229 9.08 1.88 -1.70
CA GLN A 229 9.00 0.79 -2.67
C GLN A 229 7.75 -0.07 -2.48
N ILE A 230 7.35 -0.35 -1.23
CA ILE A 230 6.08 -1.05 -0.93
C ILE A 230 4.90 -0.18 -1.37
N ASP A 231 4.93 1.11 -1.04
CA ASP A 231 3.87 2.06 -1.39
C ASP A 231 3.71 2.21 -2.91
N ILE A 232 4.82 2.20 -3.68
CA ILE A 232 4.77 2.13 -5.15
C ILE A 232 4.09 0.84 -5.60
N GLY A 233 4.41 -0.31 -5.00
CA GLY A 233 3.75 -1.58 -5.32
C GLY A 233 2.22 -1.52 -5.10
N ILE A 234 1.78 -0.86 -4.04
CA ILE A 234 0.36 -0.62 -3.77
C ILE A 234 -0.27 0.23 -4.89
N ALA A 235 0.39 1.33 -5.28
CA ALA A 235 -0.09 2.18 -6.37
C ALA A 235 -0.12 1.43 -7.72
N LEU A 236 0.90 0.60 -8.01
CA LEU A 236 0.95 -0.23 -9.21
C LEU A 236 -0.18 -1.27 -9.25
N CYS A 237 -0.61 -1.82 -8.11
CA CYS A 237 -1.78 -2.69 -8.04
C CYS A 237 -3.05 -1.95 -8.47
N HIS A 238 -3.24 -0.71 -8.04
CA HIS A 238 -4.37 0.11 -8.46
C HIS A 238 -4.31 0.43 -9.96
N LEU A 239 -3.13 0.76 -10.50
CA LEU A 239 -2.92 1.00 -11.94
C LEU A 239 -3.18 -0.23 -12.77
N TRP A 240 -2.75 -1.42 -12.29
CA TRP A 240 -3.04 -2.68 -12.95
C TRP A 240 -4.55 -2.96 -13.04
N LEU A 241 -5.28 -2.80 -11.91
CA LEU A 241 -6.74 -3.00 -11.89
C LEU A 241 -7.45 -1.99 -12.78
N ALA A 242 -7.01 -0.73 -12.79
CA ALA A 242 -7.53 0.30 -13.70
C ALA A 242 -7.26 -0.06 -15.16
N SER A 243 -6.06 -0.55 -15.50
CA SER A 243 -5.70 -0.97 -16.86
C SER A 243 -6.61 -2.09 -17.35
N ILE A 244 -6.86 -3.12 -16.52
CA ILE A 244 -7.79 -4.20 -16.87
C ILE A 244 -9.19 -3.62 -17.15
N HIS A 245 -9.65 -2.70 -16.31
CA HIS A 245 -10.99 -2.12 -16.43
C HIS A 245 -11.21 -1.39 -17.75
N ILE A 246 -10.21 -0.64 -18.22
CA ILE A 246 -10.28 0.15 -19.46
C ILE A 246 -9.72 -0.61 -20.68
N GLY A 247 -9.37 -1.90 -20.52
CA GLY A 247 -8.86 -2.73 -21.60
C GLY A 247 -7.48 -2.34 -22.12
N LYS A 248 -6.65 -1.66 -21.29
CA LYS A 248 -5.25 -1.34 -21.64
C LYS A 248 -4.30 -2.42 -21.13
N PRO A 249 -3.17 -2.66 -21.81
CA PRO A 249 -2.13 -3.55 -21.31
C PRO A 249 -1.52 -3.00 -20.01
N PHE A 250 -0.92 -3.89 -19.21
CA PHE A 250 -0.13 -3.53 -18.05
C PHE A 250 1.08 -4.45 -17.95
N SER A 251 2.23 -3.89 -18.20
CA SER A 251 3.53 -4.51 -17.95
C SER A 251 4.42 -3.50 -17.24
N PHE A 252 4.97 -3.86 -16.08
CA PHE A 252 5.87 -2.98 -15.34
C PHE A 252 7.32 -3.45 -15.47
N ASN A 253 8.20 -2.53 -15.85
CA ASN A 253 9.63 -2.76 -15.98
C ASN A 253 10.38 -1.86 -15.01
N PHE A 254 11.19 -2.47 -14.13
CA PHE A 254 12.04 -1.72 -13.21
C PHE A 254 13.19 -1.02 -13.94
N GLY A 255 13.54 0.20 -13.51
CA GLY A 255 14.66 0.96 -14.05
C GLY A 255 14.49 1.30 -15.52
N GLY A 256 15.62 1.34 -16.21
CA GLY A 256 15.71 1.77 -17.61
C GLY A 256 16.07 3.25 -17.75
N LYS A 257 15.77 3.82 -18.91
CA LYS A 257 16.04 5.25 -19.19
C LYS A 257 14.72 6.02 -19.25
N PRO A 258 14.54 7.07 -18.42
CA PRO A 258 13.33 7.88 -18.48
C PRO A 258 13.26 8.71 -19.76
N ILE A 259 12.05 9.04 -20.20
CA ILE A 259 11.80 9.98 -21.29
C ILE A 259 12.08 11.40 -20.80
N LEU A 260 11.69 11.70 -19.56
CA LEU A 260 11.88 12.99 -18.92
C LEU A 260 12.79 12.87 -17.70
N GLU A 261 13.94 13.54 -17.74
CA GLU A 261 14.81 13.64 -16.58
C GLU A 261 14.25 14.71 -15.61
N LEU A 262 13.75 14.24 -14.47
CA LEU A 262 13.30 15.11 -13.38
C LEU A 262 14.50 15.46 -12.47
N ALA A 263 14.33 16.49 -11.62
CA ALA A 263 15.34 16.92 -10.66
C ALA A 263 15.79 15.75 -9.75
N PRO A 264 17.04 15.27 -9.82
CA PRO A 264 17.46 14.03 -9.14
C PRO A 264 17.56 14.15 -7.63
N ASN A 265 17.52 15.36 -7.08
CA ASN A 265 17.43 15.64 -5.65
C ASN A 265 16.00 15.46 -5.10
N GLU A 266 14.98 15.56 -5.97
CA GLU A 266 13.57 15.47 -5.58
C GLU A 266 12.92 14.15 -6.04
N TYR A 267 13.38 13.60 -7.17
CA TYR A 267 12.76 12.44 -7.80
C TYR A 267 13.80 11.34 -8.09
N GLU A 268 13.35 10.11 -7.98
CA GLU A 268 14.11 8.93 -8.38
C GLU A 268 13.28 8.15 -9.38
N PHE A 269 13.78 8.01 -10.60
CA PHE A 269 13.13 7.18 -11.60
C PHE A 269 13.10 5.73 -11.14
N PHE A 270 11.92 5.13 -11.13
CA PHE A 270 11.73 3.81 -10.59
C PHE A 270 11.43 2.75 -11.65
N GLY A 271 10.67 3.10 -12.68
CA GLY A 271 10.33 2.18 -13.76
C GLY A 271 9.21 2.70 -14.65
N THR A 272 8.73 1.82 -15.51
CA THR A 272 7.78 2.17 -16.57
C THR A 272 6.66 1.14 -16.69
N ILE A 273 5.43 1.63 -16.91
CA ILE A 273 4.27 0.84 -17.34
C ILE A 273 4.06 1.05 -18.83
N SER A 274 3.95 -0.05 -19.56
CA SER A 274 3.63 -0.11 -20.99
C SER A 274 2.46 -1.07 -21.24
#